data_1252e0aac53f854008992c35c32bb725
#
_entry.id   1252e0aac53f854008992c35c32bb725
#
_cell.length_a   1.000
_cell.length_b   1.000
_cell.length_c   1.000
_cell.angle_alpha   90.00
_cell.angle_beta   90.00
_cell.angle_gamma   90.00
#
_symmetry.space_group_name_H-M   'P 1'
#
loop_
_entity.id
_entity.type
_entity.pdbx_description
1 polymer ?
#
loop_
_entity_poly.entity_id
_entity_poly.type
_entity_poly.pdbx_seq_one_letter_code
_entity_poly.pdbx_strand_id
1 'polypeptide(L)'
;MSKISVLVVDDAAFIRDLVKKCLRNFFPGIRTEDAINGRKAQVLLAKEAFDLVLCDWEMPEMSGLELLTWCREQDHLKTMPFVMVTSRGDKENVVQAIQAGVSGYVSKPFTNEQLLTKVKQALNKVGKLDALMSGTAPKMNSAFGGDTLSALTGGKPVVVAP
;
A
#
# COMPACT_ATOMS: atom_id res chain seq x y z
N MET A 1 -12.59 -0.17 16.43
CA MET A 1 -11.36 0.19 15.70
C MET A 1 -11.38 -0.39 14.29
N SER A 2 -11.23 0.44 13.31
CA SER A 2 -11.29 -0.03 11.94
C SER A 2 -9.95 -0.62 11.51
N LYS A 3 -10.03 -1.68 10.75
CA LYS A 3 -8.85 -2.34 10.20
C LYS A 3 -8.48 -1.69 8.88
N ILE A 4 -7.20 -1.64 8.60
CA ILE A 4 -6.73 -1.22 7.29
C ILE A 4 -6.96 -2.38 6.33
N SER A 5 -7.60 -2.10 5.19
CA SER A 5 -7.89 -3.08 4.15
C SER A 5 -7.03 -2.80 2.93
N VAL A 6 -6.32 -3.81 2.46
CA VAL A 6 -5.42 -3.68 1.30
C VAL A 6 -5.84 -4.68 0.23
N LEU A 7 -5.91 -4.20 -1.00
CA LEU A 7 -6.16 -5.03 -2.17
C LEU A 7 -4.85 -5.23 -2.92
N VAL A 8 -4.49 -6.49 -3.16
CA VAL A 8 -3.27 -6.85 -3.89
C VAL A 8 -3.68 -7.36 -5.27
N VAL A 9 -3.22 -6.70 -6.32
CA VAL A 9 -3.58 -7.02 -7.70
C VAL A 9 -2.34 -7.42 -8.48
N ASP A 10 -2.29 -8.66 -8.91
CA ASP A 10 -1.16 -9.21 -9.68
C ASP A 10 -1.63 -10.51 -10.30
N ASP A 11 -1.24 -10.77 -11.55
CA ASP A 11 -1.65 -12.02 -12.19
C ASP A 11 -0.83 -13.22 -11.70
N ALA A 12 0.28 -12.99 -11.02
CA ALA A 12 1.12 -14.05 -10.47
C ALA A 12 0.69 -14.39 -9.05
N ALA A 13 0.15 -15.60 -8.86
CA ALA A 13 -0.30 -16.04 -7.53
C ALA A 13 0.83 -15.99 -6.51
N PHE A 14 2.04 -16.34 -6.92
CA PHE A 14 3.20 -16.31 -6.03
C PHE A 14 3.44 -14.91 -5.45
N ILE A 15 3.34 -13.89 -6.30
CA ILE A 15 3.55 -12.50 -5.85
C ILE A 15 2.42 -12.05 -4.93
N ARG A 16 1.17 -12.38 -5.27
CA ARG A 16 0.04 -12.03 -4.40
C ARG A 16 0.21 -12.63 -3.01
N ASP A 17 0.58 -13.90 -2.95
CA ASP A 17 0.76 -14.58 -1.68
C ASP A 17 1.93 -13.98 -0.89
N LEU A 18 3.02 -13.68 -1.56
CA LEU A 18 4.19 -13.08 -0.94
C LEU A 18 3.85 -11.74 -0.31
N VAL A 19 3.18 -10.89 -1.05
CA VAL A 19 2.80 -9.54 -0.58
C VAL A 19 1.84 -9.65 0.59
N LYS A 20 0.78 -10.47 0.46
CA LYS A 20 -0.19 -10.62 1.54
C LYS A 20 0.45 -11.15 2.82
N LYS A 21 1.34 -12.12 2.68
CA LYS A 21 2.02 -12.70 3.82
C LYS A 21 2.92 -11.67 4.51
N CYS A 22 3.65 -10.89 3.73
CA CYS A 22 4.48 -9.83 4.27
C CYS A 22 3.65 -8.86 5.09
N LEU A 23 2.53 -8.40 4.53
CA LEU A 23 1.66 -7.45 5.22
C LEU A 23 1.09 -8.01 6.51
N ARG A 24 0.60 -9.26 6.46
CA ARG A 24 0.00 -9.89 7.64
C ARG A 24 1.01 -10.16 8.74
N ASN A 25 2.25 -10.48 8.37
CA ASN A 25 3.30 -10.74 9.36
C ASN A 25 3.71 -9.46 10.10
N PHE A 26 3.74 -8.33 9.41
CA PHE A 26 4.20 -7.09 10.01
C PHE A 26 3.07 -6.20 10.54
N PHE A 27 1.84 -6.42 10.08
CA PHE A 27 0.68 -5.67 10.54
C PHE A 27 -0.45 -6.66 10.83
N PRO A 28 -0.41 -7.36 11.98
CA PRO A 28 -1.37 -8.45 12.25
C PRO A 28 -2.85 -8.07 12.16
N GLY A 29 -3.18 -6.79 12.36
CA GLY A 29 -4.55 -6.33 12.26
C GLY A 29 -5.03 -6.01 10.85
N ILE A 30 -4.14 -6.14 9.86
CA ILE A 30 -4.46 -5.75 8.49
C ILE A 30 -5.38 -6.78 7.83
N ARG A 31 -6.30 -6.27 6.99
CA ARG A 31 -7.15 -7.14 6.17
C ARG A 31 -6.61 -7.12 4.75
N THR A 32 -6.41 -8.29 4.16
CA THR A 32 -5.90 -8.38 2.79
C THR A 32 -6.86 -9.14 1.91
N GLU A 33 -7.08 -8.62 0.70
CA GLU A 33 -7.79 -9.29 -0.38
C GLU A 33 -6.90 -9.27 -1.60
N ASP A 34 -7.18 -10.13 -2.58
CA ASP A 34 -6.40 -10.11 -3.81
C ASP A 34 -7.28 -10.26 -5.04
N ALA A 35 -6.74 -9.83 -6.17
CA ALA A 35 -7.39 -9.95 -7.46
C ALA A 35 -6.34 -10.37 -8.49
N ILE A 36 -6.73 -11.24 -9.42
CA ILE A 36 -5.80 -11.77 -10.41
C ILE A 36 -5.64 -10.88 -11.63
N ASN A 37 -6.51 -9.87 -11.78
CA ASN A 37 -6.42 -8.93 -12.89
C ASN A 37 -7.18 -7.66 -12.54
N GLY A 38 -7.08 -6.68 -13.43
CA GLY A 38 -7.71 -5.38 -13.22
C GLY A 38 -9.23 -5.41 -13.17
N ARG A 39 -9.83 -6.28 -13.96
CA ARG A 39 -11.30 -6.40 -13.98
C ARG A 39 -11.83 -6.88 -12.64
N LYS A 40 -11.20 -7.90 -12.09
CA LYS A 40 -11.62 -8.40 -10.77
C LYS A 40 -11.36 -7.37 -9.69
N ALA A 41 -10.27 -6.61 -9.82
CA ALA A 41 -10.00 -5.51 -8.89
C ALA A 41 -11.10 -4.45 -8.96
N GLN A 42 -11.57 -4.11 -10.15
CA GLN A 42 -12.67 -3.14 -10.30
C GLN A 42 -13.93 -3.61 -9.58
N VAL A 43 -14.25 -4.89 -9.71
CA VAL A 43 -15.43 -5.45 -9.05
C VAL A 43 -15.32 -5.32 -7.53
N LEU A 44 -14.16 -5.68 -6.98
CA LEU A 44 -13.94 -5.58 -5.54
C LEU A 44 -13.96 -4.12 -5.08
N LEU A 45 -13.33 -3.23 -5.81
CA LEU A 45 -13.27 -1.81 -5.46
C LEU A 45 -14.63 -1.13 -5.53
N ALA A 46 -15.52 -1.64 -6.35
CA ALA A 46 -16.88 -1.13 -6.43
C ALA A 46 -17.77 -1.63 -5.29
N LYS A 47 -17.44 -2.81 -4.73
CA LYS A 47 -18.25 -3.45 -3.71
C LYS A 47 -17.84 -3.15 -2.29
N GLU A 48 -16.54 -3.02 -2.06
CA GLU A 48 -15.98 -2.91 -0.71
C GLU A 48 -15.06 -1.71 -0.61
N ALA A 49 -14.89 -1.21 0.59
CA ALA A 49 -13.97 -0.11 0.86
C ALA A 49 -12.56 -0.67 1.08
N PHE A 50 -11.58 -0.10 0.42
CA PHE A 50 -10.17 -0.41 0.62
C PHE A 50 -9.42 0.86 0.95
N ASP A 51 -8.35 0.70 1.73
CA ASP A 51 -7.52 1.83 2.15
C ASP A 51 -6.29 1.97 1.27
N LEU A 52 -5.92 0.92 0.55
CA LEU A 52 -4.70 0.88 -0.26
C LEU A 52 -4.82 -0.20 -1.31
N VAL A 53 -4.30 0.09 -2.50
CA VAL A 53 -4.14 -0.91 -3.56
C VAL A 53 -2.65 -1.05 -3.85
N LEU A 54 -2.18 -2.30 -3.90
CA LEU A 54 -0.83 -2.64 -4.36
C LEU A 54 -1.03 -3.40 -5.66
N CYS A 55 -0.56 -2.85 -6.77
CA CYS A 55 -0.91 -3.35 -8.10
C CYS A 55 0.29 -3.47 -9.01
N ASP A 56 0.40 -4.60 -9.71
CA ASP A 56 1.40 -4.76 -10.78
C ASP A 56 0.97 -3.94 -11.99
N TRP A 57 1.94 -3.53 -12.78
CA TRP A 57 1.68 -2.82 -14.03
C TRP A 57 1.25 -3.77 -15.13
N GLU A 58 2.04 -4.84 -15.32
CA GLU A 58 1.81 -5.76 -16.45
C GLU A 58 0.83 -6.86 -16.08
N MET A 59 -0.37 -6.74 -16.62
CA MET A 59 -1.42 -7.73 -16.41
C MET A 59 -2.19 -7.89 -17.71
N PRO A 60 -2.73 -9.08 -17.99
CA PRO A 60 -3.52 -9.27 -19.21
C PRO A 60 -4.78 -8.42 -19.16
N GLU A 61 -5.20 -7.95 -20.33
CA GLU A 61 -6.45 -7.21 -20.56
C GLU A 61 -6.47 -5.78 -20.04
N MET A 62 -6.07 -5.56 -18.79
CA MET A 62 -6.06 -4.23 -18.19
C MET A 62 -4.76 -4.06 -17.41
N SER A 63 -3.95 -3.08 -17.79
CA SER A 63 -2.71 -2.80 -17.09
C SER A 63 -2.96 -2.12 -15.74
N GLY A 64 -1.96 -2.15 -14.88
CA GLY A 64 -2.03 -1.43 -13.61
C GLY A 64 -2.24 0.06 -13.81
N LEU A 65 -1.64 0.64 -14.86
CA LEU A 65 -1.83 2.05 -15.18
C LEU A 65 -3.27 2.34 -15.55
N GLU A 66 -3.89 1.46 -16.32
CA GLU A 66 -5.30 1.61 -16.68
C GLU A 66 -6.21 1.51 -15.46
N LEU A 67 -5.90 0.58 -14.57
CA LEU A 67 -6.66 0.44 -13.33
C LEU A 67 -6.52 1.70 -12.45
N LEU A 68 -5.30 2.21 -12.33
CA LEU A 68 -5.06 3.44 -11.57
C LEU A 68 -5.84 4.62 -12.15
N THR A 69 -5.80 4.77 -13.47
CA THR A 69 -6.52 5.83 -14.16
C THR A 69 -8.02 5.73 -13.87
N TRP A 70 -8.55 4.51 -13.98
CA TRP A 70 -9.95 4.27 -13.67
C TRP A 70 -10.29 4.65 -12.23
N CYS A 71 -9.44 4.26 -11.28
CA CYS A 71 -9.64 4.60 -9.86
C CYS A 71 -9.73 6.11 -9.66
N ARG A 72 -8.85 6.86 -10.31
CA ARG A 72 -8.83 8.32 -10.14
C ARG A 72 -10.05 9.01 -10.74
N GLU A 73 -10.79 8.31 -11.59
CA GLU A 73 -12.04 8.82 -12.18
C GLU A 73 -13.27 8.54 -11.32
N GLN A 74 -13.14 7.65 -10.33
CA GLN A 74 -14.25 7.31 -9.44
C GLN A 74 -14.21 8.20 -8.20
N ASP A 75 -15.34 8.84 -7.87
CA ASP A 75 -15.39 9.78 -6.75
C ASP A 75 -14.88 9.17 -5.45
N HIS A 76 -15.28 7.94 -5.15
CA HIS A 76 -14.91 7.30 -3.88
C HIS A 76 -13.49 6.72 -3.88
N LEU A 77 -12.78 6.76 -5.01
CA LEU A 77 -11.44 6.21 -5.13
C LEU A 77 -10.39 7.26 -5.55
N LYS A 78 -10.82 8.50 -5.74
CA LYS A 78 -9.94 9.56 -6.25
C LYS A 78 -8.68 9.76 -5.43
N THR A 79 -8.79 9.63 -4.12
CA THR A 79 -7.66 9.90 -3.22
C THR A 79 -7.15 8.64 -2.53
N MET A 80 -7.70 7.47 -2.88
CA MET A 80 -7.26 6.23 -2.27
C MET A 80 -5.81 5.96 -2.63
N PRO A 81 -4.96 5.64 -1.64
CA PRO A 81 -3.58 5.25 -1.92
C PRO A 81 -3.49 4.09 -2.91
N PHE A 82 -2.62 4.24 -3.89
CA PHE A 82 -2.39 3.25 -4.93
C PHE A 82 -0.89 3.17 -5.17
N VAL A 83 -0.30 2.02 -4.88
CA VAL A 83 1.13 1.81 -5.03
C VAL A 83 1.37 0.79 -6.14
N MET A 84 2.21 1.15 -7.10
CA MET A 84 2.59 0.24 -8.18
C MET A 84 3.72 -0.66 -7.70
N VAL A 85 3.58 -1.97 -7.89
CA VAL A 85 4.59 -2.97 -7.50
C VAL A 85 4.93 -3.75 -8.75
N THR A 86 6.02 -3.39 -9.43
CA THR A 86 6.26 -3.87 -10.78
C THR A 86 7.73 -3.95 -11.11
N SER A 87 8.05 -4.74 -12.14
CA SER A 87 9.41 -4.80 -12.67
C SER A 87 9.70 -3.66 -13.65
N ARG A 88 8.67 -2.87 -14.02
CA ARG A 88 8.88 -1.69 -14.86
C ARG A 88 9.42 -0.56 -14.01
N GLY A 89 10.70 -0.28 -14.16
CA GLY A 89 11.33 0.73 -13.31
C GLY A 89 11.98 1.87 -14.08
N ASP A 90 11.80 1.92 -15.41
CA ASP A 90 12.43 2.97 -16.17
C ASP A 90 11.70 4.31 -15.94
N LYS A 91 12.44 5.38 -16.17
CA LYS A 91 11.99 6.74 -15.87
C LYS A 91 10.65 7.08 -16.51
N GLU A 92 10.45 6.66 -17.75
CA GLU A 92 9.22 6.97 -18.47
C GLU A 92 8.00 6.35 -17.82
N ASN A 93 8.12 5.11 -17.39
CA ASN A 93 7.02 4.42 -16.71
C ASN A 93 6.70 5.07 -15.36
N VAL A 94 7.74 5.43 -14.62
CA VAL A 94 7.55 6.10 -13.33
C VAL A 94 6.85 7.43 -13.52
N VAL A 95 7.26 8.21 -14.54
CA VAL A 95 6.63 9.50 -14.82
C VAL A 95 5.16 9.32 -15.19
N GLN A 96 4.84 8.32 -16.02
CA GLN A 96 3.45 8.05 -16.38
C GLN A 96 2.60 7.72 -15.16
N ALA A 97 3.15 6.92 -14.24
CA ALA A 97 2.44 6.56 -13.01
C ALA A 97 2.20 7.79 -12.15
N ILE A 98 3.19 8.65 -12.03
CA ILE A 98 3.06 9.88 -11.24
C ILE A 98 1.98 10.77 -11.83
N GLN A 99 1.98 10.93 -13.16
CA GLN A 99 0.98 11.74 -13.84
C GLN A 99 -0.43 11.18 -13.69
N ALA A 100 -0.53 9.86 -13.57
CA ALA A 100 -1.82 9.21 -13.38
C ALA A 100 -2.29 9.24 -11.91
N GLY A 101 -1.45 9.74 -10.99
CA GLY A 101 -1.83 9.89 -9.60
C GLY A 101 -1.44 8.76 -8.68
N VAL A 102 -0.34 8.06 -8.98
CA VAL A 102 0.15 6.98 -8.12
C VAL A 102 0.66 7.56 -6.80
N SER A 103 0.47 6.81 -5.72
CA SER A 103 0.93 7.22 -4.39
C SER A 103 2.36 6.77 -4.10
N GLY A 104 2.82 5.72 -4.77
CA GLY A 104 4.16 5.20 -4.57
C GLY A 104 4.50 4.14 -5.59
N TYR A 105 5.75 3.73 -5.62
CA TYR A 105 6.27 2.82 -6.64
C TYR A 105 7.30 1.89 -6.00
N VAL A 106 7.12 0.59 -6.18
CA VAL A 106 8.03 -0.43 -5.65
C VAL A 106 8.52 -1.28 -6.82
N SER A 107 9.83 -1.42 -6.94
CA SER A 107 10.42 -2.23 -8.02
C SER A 107 10.57 -3.69 -7.59
N LYS A 108 10.23 -4.61 -8.48
CA LYS A 108 10.49 -6.03 -8.28
C LYS A 108 11.90 -6.33 -8.79
N PRO A 109 12.66 -7.18 -8.11
CA PRO A 109 12.35 -7.78 -6.82
C PRO A 109 12.49 -6.76 -5.70
N PHE A 110 11.72 -6.96 -4.64
CA PHE A 110 11.74 -6.04 -3.49
C PHE A 110 12.01 -6.82 -2.21
N THR A 111 12.54 -6.10 -1.20
CA THR A 111 12.65 -6.66 0.14
C THR A 111 11.38 -6.33 0.91
N ASN A 112 11.13 -7.07 2.00
CA ASN A 112 10.00 -6.75 2.88
C ASN A 112 10.08 -5.29 3.32
N GLU A 113 11.27 -4.85 3.69
CA GLU A 113 11.47 -3.49 4.16
C GLU A 113 11.07 -2.44 3.12
N GLN A 114 11.45 -2.67 1.85
CA GLN A 114 11.11 -1.75 0.78
C GLN A 114 9.60 -1.66 0.58
N LEU A 115 8.94 -2.80 0.58
CA LEU A 115 7.49 -2.84 0.44
C LEU A 115 6.80 -2.14 1.60
N LEU A 116 7.21 -2.48 2.83
CA LEU A 116 6.59 -1.93 4.04
C LEU A 116 6.78 -0.42 4.14
N THR A 117 7.96 0.07 3.74
CA THR A 117 8.23 1.50 3.75
C THR A 117 7.25 2.24 2.84
N LYS A 118 7.00 1.71 1.64
CA LYS A 118 6.08 2.35 0.70
C LYS A 118 4.63 2.27 1.18
N VAL A 119 4.25 1.16 1.81
CA VAL A 119 2.91 1.02 2.39
C VAL A 119 2.69 2.08 3.47
N LYS A 120 3.66 2.21 4.37
CA LYS A 120 3.59 3.21 5.44
C LYS A 120 3.50 4.62 4.89
N GLN A 121 4.33 4.93 3.91
CA GLN A 121 4.34 6.26 3.30
C GLN A 121 3.01 6.58 2.63
N ALA A 122 2.45 5.63 1.90
CA ALA A 122 1.19 5.83 1.19
C ALA A 122 0.04 6.08 2.17
N LEU A 123 -0.02 5.29 3.24
CA LEU A 123 -1.07 5.45 4.24
C LEU A 123 -0.89 6.71 5.08
N ASN A 124 0.37 7.11 5.30
CA ASN A 124 0.64 8.34 6.02
C ASN A 124 0.12 9.57 5.27
N LYS A 125 0.18 9.56 3.95
CA LYS A 125 -0.29 10.67 3.13
C LYS A 125 -1.77 10.97 3.31
N VAL A 126 -2.56 9.97 3.68
CA VAL A 126 -3.99 10.12 3.90
C VAL A 126 -4.39 10.01 5.37
N GLY A 127 -3.41 10.10 6.26
CA GLY A 127 -3.68 10.12 7.69
C GLY A 127 -4.05 8.78 8.29
N LYS A 128 -3.67 7.67 7.65
CA LYS A 128 -4.04 6.33 8.12
C LYS A 128 -2.87 5.53 8.70
N LEU A 129 -1.72 6.16 8.87
CA LEU A 129 -0.56 5.45 9.41
C LEU A 129 -0.82 4.95 10.82
N ASP A 130 -1.44 5.78 11.66
CA ASP A 130 -1.75 5.39 13.04
C ASP A 130 -2.67 4.17 13.07
N ALA A 131 -3.67 4.13 12.20
CA ALA A 131 -4.59 2.99 12.13
C ALA A 131 -3.85 1.72 11.73
N LEU A 132 -2.90 1.83 10.81
CA LEU A 132 -2.08 0.70 10.40
C LEU A 132 -1.23 0.20 11.57
N MET A 133 -0.55 1.10 12.24
CA MET A 133 0.39 0.75 13.29
C MET A 133 -0.32 0.27 14.56
N SER A 134 -1.52 0.73 14.82
CA SER A 134 -2.24 0.38 16.04
C SER A 134 -2.61 -1.09 16.13
N GLY A 135 -2.61 -1.80 15.01
CA GLY A 135 -2.89 -3.22 14.99
C GLY A 135 -1.66 -4.08 15.20
N THR A 136 -0.45 -3.48 15.30
CA THR A 136 0.79 -4.27 15.26
C THR A 136 1.28 -4.72 16.61
N ALA A 137 1.24 -3.86 17.64
CA ALA A 137 1.84 -4.21 18.91
C ALA A 137 1.01 -3.68 20.03
N PRO A 138 0.95 -4.45 21.04
CA PRO A 138 0.37 -3.92 22.27
C PRO A 138 1.28 -2.83 22.69
N LYS A 139 1.35 -2.28 22.50
CA LYS A 139 2.05 -1.47 22.74
C LYS A 139 2.97 -1.17 23.55
N MET A 140 3.44 -1.18 23.33
CA MET A 140 4.19 -1.02 24.01
C MET A 140 4.42 0.06 24.35
N ASN A 141 4.22 0.11 24.11
CA ASN A 141 4.29 0.82 24.46
C ASN A 141 4.31 1.82 24.60
N SER A 142 3.98 2.00 24.90
CA SER A 142 3.76 2.81 24.92
C SER A 142 4.25 3.64 25.38
N ALA A 143 4.73 3.70 25.83
CA ALA A 143 5.13 4.35 26.25
C ALA A 143 5.94 5.08 25.91
N PHE A 144 6.32 5.17 25.54
CA PHE A 144 6.77 5.77 25.32
C PHE A 144 6.77 6.76 24.87
N GLY A 145 6.75 6.79 24.75
CA GLY A 145 6.56 7.56 24.49
C GLY A 145 6.63 8.27 23.75
N GLY A 146 6.77 8.32 23.61
CA GLY A 146 6.74 8.90 23.20
C GLY A 146 6.99 9.34 22.24
N ASP A 147 7.35 9.10 21.99
CA ASP A 147 7.54 9.42 21.49
C ASP A 147 7.84 9.36 20.66
N THR A 148 8.08 8.96 20.59
CA THR A 148 8.37 8.89 20.29
C THR A 148 8.44 9.09 19.39
N LEU A 149 8.69 8.97 19.30
CA LEU A 149 8.76 9.19 19.05
C LEU A 149 8.97 9.70 18.69
N SER A 150 9.17 10.02 18.91
CA SER A 150 9.35 10.43 19.09
C SER A 150 9.71 10.35 18.92
N ALA A 151 9.84 10.21 19.13
CA ALA A 151 10.20 9.97 19.40
C ALA A 151 10.52 9.54 18.86
N LEU A 152 10.79 9.24 18.70
CA LEU A 152 11.08 8.90 18.69
C LEU A 152 11.38 9.14 18.11
N THR A 153 11.43 9.33 18.00
CA THR A 153 11.62 9.64 18.02
C THR A 153 11.79 10.13 17.87
N GLY A 154 12.05 10.43 18.01
CA GLY A 154 12.17 10.81 18.32
C GLY A 154 12.12 11.31 17.94
N GLY A 155 12.22 11.44 17.92
CA GLY A 155 12.14 11.67 17.90
C GLY A 155 12.06 12.00 17.18
N LYS A 156 12.37 12.10 17.16
CA LYS A 156 12.38 12.13 16.75
C LYS A 156 12.43 12.06 16.01
N PRO A 157 12.58 11.93 15.99
CA PRO A 157 12.62 11.58 15.56
C PRO A 157 12.69 11.23 14.94
N VAL A 158 12.91 11.12 14.88
CA VAL A 158 12.90 10.60 14.74
C VAL A 158 12.80 10.21 14.18
N VAL A 159 13.10 10.12 14.08
CA VAL A 159 12.93 9.63 13.92
C VAL A 159 12.71 9.25 13.36
N VAL A 160 13.10 9.17 13.26
CA VAL A 160 12.85 8.74 13.04
C VAL A 160 12.68 8.55 12.29
N ALA A 161 12.93 8.46 12.12
CA ALA A 161 12.73 8.21 11.72
C ALA A 161 12.66 8.11 11.01
N PRO A 162 13.02 7.96 10.86
CA PRO A 162 12.84 7.70 10.42
C PRO A 162 12.86 7.60 10.02
#